data_7e0dd26e093b3c235ff8a00e1a711080
#
_entry.id   7e0dd26e093b3c235ff8a00e1a711080
#
_cell.length_a   1.000
_cell.length_b   1.000
_cell.length_c   1.000
_cell.angle_alpha   90.00
_cell.angle_beta   90.00
_cell.angle_gamma   90.00
#
_symmetry.space_group_name_H-M   'P 1'
#
loop_
_entity.id
_entity.type
_entity.pdbx_description
1 polymer ?
#
loop_
_entity_poly.entity_id
_entity_poly.type
_entity_poly.pdbx_seq_one_letter_code
_entity_poly.pdbx_strand_id
1 'polypeptide(L)'
;MSLHPAPQEQDLDSLAAFLKAAGDPLRLEVLQVLGQNSFGVLELCEIMAIKQSGMSHHLKVLAQGGLVERRREGNSIFYRRRLPPSDAATGPLQSALFERLDATPADPVTRQRLAGVQAQRAAQSRA
;
A
#
# COMPACT_ATOMS: atom_id res chain seq x y z
N MET A 1 -33.38 7.00 17.13
CA MET A 1 -32.36 6.09 17.68
C MET A 1 -31.57 5.50 16.52
N SER A 2 -30.28 5.64 16.56
CA SER A 2 -29.41 5.17 15.49
C SER A 2 -29.22 3.66 15.59
N LEU A 3 -29.40 2.95 14.45
CA LEU A 3 -29.13 1.51 14.35
C LEU A 3 -27.65 1.22 14.05
N HIS A 4 -26.84 2.25 13.90
CA HIS A 4 -25.42 2.11 13.62
C HIS A 4 -24.62 2.07 14.92
N PRO A 5 -23.46 1.37 14.93
CA PRO A 5 -22.56 1.43 16.07
C PRO A 5 -22.20 2.88 16.39
N ALA A 6 -21.89 3.16 17.64
CA ALA A 6 -21.44 4.49 18.04
C ALA A 6 -20.24 4.89 17.17
N PRO A 7 -20.17 6.15 16.66
CA PRO A 7 -19.05 6.58 15.82
C PRO A 7 -17.68 6.33 16.47
N GLN A 8 -17.59 6.43 17.80
CA GLN A 8 -16.35 6.21 18.53
C GLN A 8 -15.83 4.78 18.40
N GLU A 9 -16.71 3.79 18.40
CA GLU A 9 -16.31 2.38 18.26
C GLU A 9 -15.75 2.11 16.89
N GLN A 10 -16.42 2.62 15.83
CA GLN A 10 -15.95 2.50 14.46
C GLN A 10 -14.62 3.19 14.27
N ASP A 11 -14.45 4.37 14.86
CA ASP A 11 -13.23 5.16 14.73
C ASP A 11 -12.06 4.45 15.39
N LEU A 12 -12.24 3.85 16.57
CA LEU A 12 -11.18 3.12 17.25
C LEU A 12 -10.80 1.84 16.51
N ASP A 13 -11.77 1.10 15.99
CA ASP A 13 -11.48 -0.12 15.24
C ASP A 13 -10.74 0.21 13.95
N SER A 14 -11.18 1.23 13.23
CA SER A 14 -10.52 1.69 12.00
C SER A 14 -9.13 2.20 12.29
N LEU A 15 -8.97 2.97 13.34
CA LEU A 15 -7.66 3.49 13.77
C LEU A 15 -6.73 2.35 14.15
N ALA A 16 -7.20 1.36 14.89
CA ALA A 16 -6.39 0.21 15.28
C ALA A 16 -5.94 -0.59 14.07
N ALA A 17 -6.83 -0.83 13.10
CA ALA A 17 -6.49 -1.52 11.87
C ALA A 17 -5.47 -0.74 11.04
N PHE A 18 -5.62 0.57 10.96
CA PHE A 18 -4.66 1.46 10.30
C PHE A 18 -3.28 1.38 10.97
N LEU A 19 -3.23 1.51 12.29
CA LEU A 19 -1.97 1.49 13.04
C LEU A 19 -1.30 0.12 12.97
N LYS A 20 -2.07 -0.96 13.00
CA LYS A 20 -1.53 -2.31 12.81
C LYS A 20 -0.89 -2.45 11.44
N ALA A 21 -1.57 -2.00 10.40
CA ALA A 21 -1.05 -2.07 9.04
C ALA A 21 0.22 -1.25 8.88
N ALA A 22 0.25 -0.04 9.42
CA ALA A 22 1.38 0.87 9.33
C ALA A 22 2.52 0.52 10.29
N GLY A 23 2.29 -0.35 11.27
CA GLY A 23 3.25 -0.63 12.34
C GLY A 23 4.27 -1.73 12.02
N ASP A 24 4.66 -1.88 10.77
CA ASP A 24 5.63 -2.87 10.34
C ASP A 24 6.58 -2.27 9.30
N PRO A 25 7.92 -2.40 9.49
CA PRO A 25 8.87 -1.77 8.57
C PRO A 25 8.72 -2.23 7.12
N LEU A 26 8.45 -3.50 6.89
CA LEU A 26 8.32 -4.03 5.54
C LEU A 26 7.05 -3.48 4.86
N ARG A 27 5.94 -3.38 5.60
CA ARG A 27 4.72 -2.79 5.07
C ARG A 27 4.88 -1.30 4.77
N LEU A 28 5.65 -0.58 5.59
CA LEU A 28 5.98 0.82 5.30
C LEU A 28 6.79 0.93 4.00
N GLU A 29 7.74 0.01 3.78
CA GLU A 29 8.50 -0.03 2.54
C GLU A 29 7.62 -0.30 1.33
N VAL A 30 6.66 -1.23 1.45
CA VAL A 30 5.69 -1.49 0.39
C VAL A 30 4.91 -0.23 0.06
N LEU A 31 4.44 0.50 1.07
CA LEU A 31 3.74 1.77 0.86
C LEU A 31 4.63 2.81 0.17
N GLN A 32 5.91 2.85 0.50
CA GLN A 32 6.88 3.72 -0.16
C GLN A 32 6.96 3.39 -1.66
N VAL A 33 7.11 2.12 -1.98
CA VAL A 33 7.18 1.64 -3.37
C VAL A 33 5.90 2.00 -4.12
N LEU A 34 4.74 1.82 -3.51
CA LEU A 34 3.45 2.13 -4.11
C LEU A 34 3.19 3.64 -4.26
N GLY A 35 4.05 4.48 -3.71
CA GLY A 35 4.03 5.91 -3.99
C GLY A 35 4.53 6.26 -5.38
N GLN A 36 5.29 5.35 -6.01
CA GLN A 36 5.86 5.56 -7.34
C GLN A 36 4.91 5.14 -8.46
N ASN A 37 4.13 4.08 -8.23
CA ASN A 37 3.22 3.53 -9.24
C ASN A 37 2.38 2.41 -8.61
N SER A 38 1.44 1.88 -9.38
CA SER A 38 0.74 0.65 -9.01
C SER A 38 1.54 -0.56 -9.49
N PHE A 39 1.52 -1.63 -8.71
CA PHE A 39 2.26 -2.85 -9.01
C PHE A 39 1.42 -4.10 -8.71
N GLY A 40 1.67 -5.15 -9.48
CA GLY A 40 1.12 -6.48 -9.21
C GLY A 40 1.87 -7.17 -8.08
N VAL A 41 1.29 -8.25 -7.54
CA VAL A 41 1.91 -8.97 -6.41
C VAL A 41 3.28 -9.53 -6.78
N LEU A 42 3.45 -10.08 -7.98
CA LEU A 42 4.74 -10.64 -8.39
C LEU A 42 5.80 -9.55 -8.59
N GLU A 43 5.40 -8.40 -9.09
CA GLU A 43 6.30 -7.25 -9.20
C GLU A 43 6.76 -6.79 -7.82
N LEU A 44 5.84 -6.70 -6.86
CA LEU A 44 6.18 -6.33 -5.49
C LEU A 44 7.11 -7.37 -4.84
N CYS A 45 6.89 -8.66 -5.11
CA CYS A 45 7.79 -9.71 -4.63
C CYS A 45 9.20 -9.53 -5.16
N GLU A 46 9.33 -9.18 -6.43
CA GLU A 46 10.64 -8.93 -7.06
C GLU A 46 11.30 -7.69 -6.47
N ILE A 47 10.56 -6.59 -6.36
CA ILE A 47 11.08 -5.32 -5.81
C ILE A 47 11.55 -5.49 -4.37
N MET A 48 10.75 -6.18 -3.55
CA MET A 48 11.01 -6.33 -2.12
C MET A 48 11.83 -7.57 -1.78
N ALA A 49 12.06 -8.45 -2.77
CA ALA A 49 12.78 -9.73 -2.59
C ALA A 49 12.15 -10.61 -1.49
N ILE A 50 10.84 -10.74 -1.51
CA ILE A 50 10.11 -11.61 -0.58
C ILE A 50 9.20 -12.56 -1.34
N LYS A 51 8.81 -13.66 -0.68
CA LYS A 51 7.96 -14.68 -1.26
C LYS A 51 6.53 -14.18 -1.43
N GLN A 52 5.82 -14.75 -2.40
CA GLN A 52 4.45 -14.35 -2.71
C GLN A 52 3.51 -14.51 -1.51
N SER A 53 3.64 -15.59 -0.74
CA SER A 53 2.78 -15.82 0.43
C SER A 53 2.93 -14.71 1.46
N GLY A 54 4.17 -14.28 1.72
CA GLY A 54 4.44 -13.17 2.63
C GLY A 54 3.91 -11.85 2.10
N MET A 55 4.16 -11.56 0.82
CA MET A 55 3.66 -10.34 0.20
C MET A 55 2.14 -10.29 0.21
N SER A 56 1.48 -11.39 -0.14
CA SER A 56 0.01 -11.46 -0.15
C SER A 56 -0.57 -11.18 1.24
N HIS A 57 0.08 -11.71 2.29
CA HIS A 57 -0.32 -11.44 3.67
C HIS A 57 -0.18 -9.93 4.00
N HIS A 58 0.95 -9.33 3.66
CA HIS A 58 1.18 -7.91 3.93
C HIS A 58 0.19 -7.02 3.18
N LEU A 59 -0.11 -7.34 1.93
CA LEU A 59 -1.08 -6.59 1.14
C LEU A 59 -2.49 -6.72 1.70
N LYS A 60 -2.85 -7.89 2.21
CA LYS A 60 -4.14 -8.10 2.87
C LYS A 60 -4.25 -7.22 4.12
N VAL A 61 -3.22 -7.21 4.96
CA VAL A 61 -3.20 -6.38 6.17
C VAL A 61 -3.29 -4.90 5.81
N LEU A 62 -2.54 -4.46 4.79
CA LEU A 62 -2.58 -3.08 4.32
C LEU A 62 -3.97 -2.70 3.79
N ALA A 63 -4.62 -3.60 3.07
CA ALA A 63 -5.98 -3.37 2.55
C ALA A 63 -6.99 -3.28 3.69
N GLN A 64 -6.87 -4.14 4.70
CA GLN A 64 -7.73 -4.11 5.88
C GLN A 64 -7.56 -2.81 6.67
N GLY A 65 -6.35 -2.24 6.67
CA GLY A 65 -6.06 -0.95 7.30
C GLY A 65 -6.46 0.25 6.45
N GLY A 66 -6.97 0.04 5.25
CA GLY A 66 -7.41 1.13 4.38
C GLY A 66 -6.29 1.86 3.67
N LEU A 67 -5.07 1.30 3.65
CA LEU A 67 -3.89 1.96 3.09
C LEU A 67 -3.63 1.63 1.63
N VAL A 68 -4.09 0.48 1.17
CA VAL A 68 -3.97 0.07 -0.24
C VAL A 68 -5.31 -0.43 -0.75
N GLU A 69 -5.46 -0.40 -2.06
CA GLU A 69 -6.61 -0.98 -2.75
C GLU A 69 -6.15 -1.81 -3.94
N ARG A 70 -6.96 -2.81 -4.27
CA ARG A 70 -6.77 -3.65 -5.43
C ARG A 70 -7.57 -3.10 -6.59
N ARG A 71 -6.97 -3.13 -7.78
CA ARG A 71 -7.66 -2.75 -9.00
C ARG A 71 -7.42 -3.78 -10.07
N ARG A 72 -8.49 -4.25 -10.67
CA ARG A 72 -8.40 -5.18 -11.79
C ARG A 72 -8.34 -4.41 -13.10
N GLU A 73 -7.34 -4.72 -13.91
CA GLU A 73 -7.18 -4.18 -15.25
C GLU A 73 -7.00 -5.36 -16.20
N GLY A 74 -8.05 -5.69 -16.97
CA GLY A 74 -8.04 -6.89 -17.79
C GLY A 74 -7.95 -8.15 -16.93
N ASN A 75 -6.93 -8.97 -17.16
CA ASN A 75 -6.68 -10.19 -16.39
C ASN A 75 -5.68 -9.98 -15.26
N SER A 76 -5.19 -8.75 -15.08
CA SER A 76 -4.17 -8.44 -14.09
C SER A 76 -4.77 -7.67 -12.92
N ILE A 77 -4.21 -7.92 -11.73
CA ILE A 77 -4.59 -7.23 -10.50
C ILE A 77 -3.40 -6.39 -10.06
N PHE A 78 -3.65 -5.10 -9.84
CA PHE A 78 -2.65 -4.15 -9.37
C PHE A 78 -3.03 -3.63 -8.00
N TYR A 79 -2.02 -3.30 -7.21
CA TYR A 79 -2.16 -2.67 -5.91
C TYR A 79 -1.67 -1.23 -6.00
N ARG A 80 -2.35 -0.34 -5.31
CA ARG A 80 -1.95 1.07 -5.22
C ARG A 80 -2.32 1.62 -3.86
N ARG A 81 -1.73 2.74 -3.50
CA ARG A 81 -2.15 3.47 -2.30
C ARG A 81 -3.60 3.88 -2.45
N ARG A 82 -4.35 3.71 -1.38
CA ARG A 82 -5.74 4.19 -1.35
C ARG A 82 -5.76 5.64 -0.89
N LEU A 83 -6.42 6.49 -1.67
CA LEU A 83 -6.71 7.86 -1.23
C LEU A 83 -7.86 7.79 -0.23
N PRO A 84 -7.68 8.37 0.97
CA PRO A 84 -8.74 8.30 1.98
C PRO A 84 -9.96 9.09 1.51
N PRO A 85 -11.19 8.60 1.80
CA PRO A 85 -12.36 9.43 1.63
C PRO A 85 -12.23 10.70 2.48
N SER A 86 -12.76 11.81 1.98
CA SER A 86 -12.63 13.10 2.67
C SER A 86 -13.23 13.11 4.08
N ASP A 87 -14.16 12.21 4.34
CA ASP A 87 -14.83 12.07 5.63
C ASP A 87 -14.27 10.95 6.51
N ALA A 88 -13.19 10.30 6.08
CA ALA A 88 -12.60 9.20 6.84
C ALA A 88 -11.88 9.75 8.08
N ALA A 89 -12.11 9.11 9.22
CA ALA A 89 -11.47 9.50 10.49
C ALA A 89 -9.94 9.38 10.42
N THR A 90 -9.42 8.41 9.66
CA THR A 90 -7.98 8.19 9.50
C THR A 90 -7.36 9.00 8.36
N GLY A 91 -8.16 9.76 7.62
CA GLY A 91 -7.69 10.51 6.45
C GLY A 91 -6.49 11.41 6.71
N PRO A 92 -6.54 12.31 7.73
CA PRO A 92 -5.39 13.15 8.04
C PRO A 92 -4.14 12.38 8.43
N LEU A 93 -4.28 11.28 9.18
CA LEU A 93 -3.16 10.42 9.56
C LEU A 93 -2.57 9.74 8.35
N GLN A 94 -3.41 9.24 7.45
CA GLN A 94 -2.98 8.58 6.22
C GLN A 94 -2.21 9.54 5.32
N SER A 95 -2.70 10.75 5.16
CA SER A 95 -2.04 11.79 4.37
C SER A 95 -0.67 12.14 4.95
N ALA A 96 -0.59 12.31 6.28
CA ALA A 96 0.66 12.59 6.96
C ALA A 96 1.65 11.43 6.82
N LEU A 97 1.17 10.20 6.93
CA LEU A 97 2.00 9.01 6.74
C LEU A 97 2.59 8.96 5.33
N PHE A 98 1.77 9.13 4.32
CA PHE A 98 2.23 9.09 2.92
C PHE A 98 3.22 10.21 2.63
N GLU A 99 2.96 11.41 3.13
CA GLU A 99 3.89 12.53 3.00
C GLU A 99 5.24 12.20 3.63
N ARG A 100 5.23 11.62 4.82
CA ARG A 100 6.46 11.23 5.51
C ARG A 100 7.22 10.14 4.75
N LEU A 101 6.51 9.14 4.22
CA LEU A 101 7.12 8.06 3.44
C LEU A 101 7.75 8.59 2.16
N ASP A 102 7.09 9.53 1.48
CA ASP A 102 7.58 10.11 0.25
C ASP A 102 8.81 11.00 0.49
N ALA A 103 8.93 11.56 1.67
CA ALA A 103 10.09 12.36 2.07
C ALA A 103 11.25 11.51 2.62
N THR A 104 11.04 10.21 2.84
CA THR A 104 12.04 9.30 3.41
C THR A 104 12.75 8.57 2.26
N PRO A 105 14.09 8.62 2.19
CA PRO A 105 14.82 7.89 1.14
C PRO A 105 14.54 6.39 1.22
N ALA A 106 14.30 5.80 0.05
CA ALA A 106 14.12 4.35 -0.05
C ALA A 106 15.47 3.64 0.12
N ASP A 107 15.41 2.41 0.61
CA ASP A 107 16.59 1.56 0.66
C ASP A 107 17.23 1.47 -0.74
N PRO A 108 18.57 1.64 -0.86
CA PRO A 108 19.23 1.68 -2.18
C PRO A 108 19.01 0.41 -3.01
N VAL A 109 19.01 -0.77 -2.36
CA VAL A 109 18.80 -2.04 -3.06
C VAL A 109 17.37 -2.15 -3.55
N THR A 110 16.41 -1.80 -2.72
CA THR A 110 14.99 -1.78 -3.10
C THR A 110 14.76 -0.81 -4.27
N ARG A 111 15.36 0.37 -4.19
CA ARG A 111 15.25 1.38 -5.25
C ARG A 111 15.80 0.86 -6.58
N GLN A 112 16.90 0.14 -6.54
CA GLN A 112 17.51 -0.46 -7.73
C GLN A 112 16.59 -1.51 -8.35
N ARG A 113 15.99 -2.38 -7.54
CA ARG A 113 15.04 -3.39 -8.01
C ARG A 113 13.79 -2.74 -8.60
N LEU A 114 13.30 -1.69 -7.96
CA LEU A 114 12.16 -0.92 -8.46
C LEU A 114 12.45 -0.36 -9.85
N ALA A 115 13.61 0.25 -10.03
CA ALA A 115 14.04 0.77 -11.33
C ALA A 115 14.09 -0.33 -12.39
N GLY A 116 14.55 -1.53 -12.02
CA GLY A 116 14.58 -2.68 -12.91
C GLY A 116 13.19 -3.13 -13.36
N VAL A 117 12.25 -3.20 -12.43
CA VAL A 117 10.87 -3.57 -12.75
C VAL A 117 10.21 -2.53 -13.66
N GLN A 118 10.43 -1.25 -13.37
CA GLN A 118 9.91 -0.16 -14.20
C GLN A 118 10.49 -0.19 -15.62
N ALA A 119 11.78 -0.50 -15.74
CA ALA A 119 12.44 -0.63 -17.04
C ALA A 119 11.89 -1.80 -17.85
N GLN A 120 11.64 -2.95 -17.21
CA GLN A 120 11.02 -4.10 -17.86
C GLN A 120 9.62 -3.78 -18.35
N ARG A 121 8.83 -3.07 -17.53
CA ARG A 121 7.48 -2.66 -17.90
C ARG A 121 7.50 -1.73 -19.09
N ALA A 122 8.40 -0.77 -19.12
CA ALA A 122 8.57 0.16 -20.24
C ALA A 122 8.97 -0.57 -21.52
N ALA A 123 9.86 -1.55 -21.43
CA ALA A 123 10.27 -2.37 -22.58
C ALA A 123 9.10 -3.18 -23.14
N GLN A 124 8.27 -3.75 -22.28
CA GLN A 124 7.08 -4.51 -22.70
C GLN A 124 6.05 -3.61 -23.39
N SER A 125 5.92 -2.37 -22.94
CA SER A 125 4.99 -1.41 -23.55
C SER A 125 5.40 -1.00 -24.95
N ARG A 126 6.69 -1.14 -25.30
CA ARG A 126 7.23 -0.80 -26.62
C ARG A 126 7.18 -1.96 -27.62
N ALA A 127 6.91 -3.15 -27.13
CA ALA A 127 6.91 -4.36 -27.95
C ALA A 127 5.65 -4.47 -28.83
#